data_e86c303933719614083db9a578fe881c
#
_entry.id   e86c303933719614083db9a578fe881c
#
_cell.length_a   1.000
_cell.length_b   1.000
_cell.length_c   1.000
_cell.angle_alpha   90.00
_cell.angle_beta   90.00
_cell.angle_gamma   90.00
#
_symmetry.space_group_name_H-M   'P 1'
#
loop_
_entity.id
_entity.type
_entity.pdbx_description
1 polymer ?
#
loop_
_entity_poly.entity_id
_entity_poly.type
_entity_poly.pdbx_seq_one_letter_code
_entity_poly.pdbx_strand_id
1 'polypeptide(L)'
;MYGTLKKIFAFAGSKKGLLKKSLLFSFLSGLFSAMQFAALFVVIGALVSDNRDGKFICISLGIMAVSLIGRIITTYFSTMEQTETGYCMVAEKRIHIGDRLRYIPMGYFNKNSIGNITAIVTTTLGDVENSAARVLVSVLGGFFNSVALVIVLLVFDWRIGLVAAAGVLIYLAAEELALRKSAALSGVRQHTQESLVESVLEYIQGMGIVKAFGLERDSTQSIGSAIKASCRDNLKLTRASVPYDAIKQAVVRVFSVLLLLASVWFWLDGSLSLAYGLILVIASFMVFNDLENAGNMASLLQMLAASMDTANSIDDTPVMDEKGADITPKSSEIVFDKVDFSYADRKILDQVSFTIPEKTTTAIVGPSGAGKTTMCNLIARFWDVNAGKITIGGTDVRDFKLDSLMKNISMVFQSVYLFADTIENNIKFGCPDATHEQVVEAAKKACCHDFISALPDGYDTVIGEGGGTLSGGEKQRISIARAILKDAPIIILDEATSSVDPENEDELQRAIEALTHDKTIIMIAHRLKTVRNADQILVLDNAHIVQRGTHAELIQQKGLYADFVSARQEAIGWKLAQ
;
A
#
# COMPACT_ATOMS: atom_id res chain seq x y z
N MET A 1 -7.26 17.85 17.92
CA MET A 1 -5.90 18.26 17.55
C MET A 1 -4.79 17.42 18.19
N TYR A 2 -4.70 17.30 19.53
CA TYR A 2 -3.61 16.51 20.19
C TYR A 2 -3.49 15.06 19.71
N GLY A 3 -4.61 14.36 19.52
CA GLY A 3 -4.60 12.99 19.00
C GLY A 3 -4.00 12.87 17.60
N THR A 4 -4.32 13.81 16.71
CA THR A 4 -3.78 13.89 15.35
C THR A 4 -2.27 14.09 15.35
N LEU A 5 -1.78 15.00 16.19
CA LEU A 5 -0.34 15.24 16.36
C LEU A 5 0.37 13.97 16.84
N LYS A 6 -0.18 13.28 17.84
CA LYS A 6 0.39 12.03 18.35
C LYS A 6 0.50 10.95 17.27
N LYS A 7 -0.51 10.83 16.37
CA LYS A 7 -0.50 9.90 15.26
C LYS A 7 0.63 10.19 14.27
N ILE A 8 0.80 11.46 13.87
CA ILE A 8 1.86 11.85 12.94
C ILE A 8 3.25 11.61 13.55
N PHE A 9 3.44 11.96 14.82
CA PHE A 9 4.68 11.66 15.52
C PHE A 9 4.91 10.15 15.65
N ALA A 10 3.87 9.35 15.85
CA ALA A 10 3.98 7.90 15.88
C ALA A 10 4.40 7.36 14.51
N PHE A 11 3.77 7.84 13.43
CA PHE A 11 4.05 7.45 12.06
C PHE A 11 5.48 7.81 11.62
N ALA A 12 6.03 8.94 12.09
CA ALA A 12 7.40 9.35 11.81
C ALA A 12 8.48 8.37 12.34
N GLY A 13 8.13 7.41 13.18
CA GLY A 13 8.98 6.29 13.59
C GLY A 13 10.39 6.70 14.03
N SER A 14 11.40 6.26 13.30
CA SER A 14 12.82 6.55 13.54
C SER A 14 13.16 8.03 13.31
N LYS A 15 12.39 8.75 12.49
CA LYS A 15 12.65 10.13 12.04
C LYS A 15 12.03 11.22 12.94
N LYS A 16 11.47 10.85 14.09
CA LYS A 16 10.92 11.81 15.08
C LYS A 16 11.91 12.92 15.47
N GLY A 17 13.22 12.60 15.46
CA GLY A 17 14.28 13.57 15.75
C GLY A 17 14.36 14.71 14.75
N LEU A 18 14.28 14.40 13.45
CA LEU A 18 14.29 15.38 12.37
C LEU A 18 13.06 16.29 12.45
N LEU A 19 11.88 15.70 12.71
CA LEU A 19 10.64 16.45 12.86
C LEU A 19 10.70 17.46 14.02
N LYS A 20 11.28 17.07 15.16
CA LYS A 20 11.50 17.99 16.29
C LYS A 20 12.47 19.12 15.95
N LYS A 21 13.56 18.82 15.22
CA LYS A 21 14.52 19.84 14.75
C LYS A 21 13.84 20.83 13.80
N SER A 22 13.04 20.35 12.84
CA SER A 22 12.28 21.19 11.93
C SER A 22 11.35 22.14 12.69
N LEU A 23 10.64 21.65 13.71
CA LEU A 23 9.80 22.50 14.59
C LEU A 23 10.61 23.56 15.33
N LEU A 24 11.79 23.20 15.85
CA LEU A 24 12.68 24.15 16.50
C LEU A 24 13.15 25.26 15.54
N PHE A 25 13.58 24.87 14.33
CA PHE A 25 13.98 25.85 13.31
C PHE A 25 12.79 26.72 12.86
N SER A 26 11.59 26.16 12.75
CA SER A 26 10.37 26.93 12.46
C SER A 26 10.08 27.96 13.55
N PHE A 27 10.21 27.57 14.82
CA PHE A 27 10.06 28.51 15.95
C PHE A 27 11.11 29.62 15.92
N LEU A 28 12.39 29.28 15.67
CA LEU A 28 13.46 30.29 15.53
C LEU A 28 13.20 31.22 14.33
N SER A 29 12.69 30.70 13.22
CA SER A 29 12.29 31.52 12.07
C SER A 29 11.21 32.54 12.46
N GLY A 30 10.24 32.14 13.30
CA GLY A 30 9.23 33.03 13.86
C GLY A 30 9.83 34.14 14.72
N LEU A 31 10.82 33.82 15.57
CA LEU A 31 11.51 34.85 16.38
C LEU A 31 12.27 35.87 15.49
N PHE A 32 12.97 35.41 14.45
CA PHE A 32 13.60 36.30 13.49
C PHE A 32 12.57 37.16 12.73
N SER A 33 11.40 36.62 12.41
CA SER A 33 10.30 37.37 11.81
C SER A 33 9.78 38.44 12.74
N ALA A 34 9.67 38.19 14.06
CA ALA A 34 9.25 39.15 15.05
C ALA A 34 10.24 40.34 15.21
N MET A 35 11.54 40.17 14.90
CA MET A 35 12.52 41.24 14.89
C MET A 35 12.18 42.37 13.89
N GLN A 36 11.37 42.11 12.87
CA GLN A 36 10.91 43.13 11.93
C GLN A 36 10.06 44.20 12.64
N PHE A 37 9.29 43.82 13.65
CA PHE A 37 8.55 44.78 14.47
C PHE A 37 9.48 45.69 15.30
N ALA A 38 10.62 45.15 15.76
CA ALA A 38 11.60 45.96 16.47
C ALA A 38 12.27 46.99 15.52
N ALA A 39 12.58 46.60 14.28
CA ALA A 39 13.07 47.53 13.28
C ALA A 39 12.06 48.62 12.93
N LEU A 40 10.78 48.24 12.78
CA LEU A 40 9.68 49.17 12.53
C LEU A 40 9.50 50.15 13.73
N PHE A 41 9.66 49.67 14.96
CA PHE A 41 9.60 50.49 16.15
C PHE A 41 10.65 51.60 16.18
N VAL A 42 11.90 51.26 15.80
CA VAL A 42 13.00 52.24 15.71
C VAL A 42 12.68 53.32 14.66
N VAL A 43 12.14 52.95 13.51
CA VAL A 43 11.79 53.93 12.44
C VAL A 43 10.63 54.80 12.85
N ILE A 44 9.54 54.24 13.37
CA ILE A 44 8.36 55.02 13.80
C ILE A 44 8.71 55.95 14.97
N GLY A 45 9.54 55.46 15.92
CA GLY A 45 10.01 56.26 17.04
C GLY A 45 10.83 57.48 16.55
N ALA A 46 11.71 57.31 15.59
CA ALA A 46 12.49 58.41 14.97
C ALA A 46 11.59 59.42 14.23
N LEU A 47 10.60 58.94 13.48
CA LEU A 47 9.66 59.77 12.72
C LEU A 47 8.78 60.62 13.67
N VAL A 48 8.26 60.01 14.73
CA VAL A 48 7.38 60.71 15.71
C VAL A 48 8.15 61.73 16.53
N SER A 49 9.44 61.48 16.83
CA SER A 49 10.28 62.40 17.61
C SER A 49 10.96 63.50 16.73
N ASP A 50 10.65 63.57 15.42
CA ASP A 50 11.30 64.43 14.41
C ASP A 50 12.85 64.37 14.48
N ASN A 51 13.36 63.21 14.90
CA ASN A 51 14.80 63.01 15.00
C ASN A 51 15.37 62.57 13.66
N ARG A 52 16.11 63.46 12.98
CA ARG A 52 16.68 63.26 11.65
C ARG A 52 18.10 62.68 11.67
N ASP A 53 18.54 62.09 12.79
CA ASP A 53 19.85 61.47 12.87
C ASP A 53 19.88 60.15 12.03
N GLY A 54 20.79 60.07 11.05
CA GLY A 54 20.95 58.91 10.19
C GLY A 54 21.31 57.60 10.92
N LYS A 55 21.67 57.65 12.21
CA LYS A 55 21.94 56.45 13.03
C LYS A 55 20.75 55.54 13.16
N PHE A 56 19.52 56.06 13.23
CA PHE A 56 18.29 55.25 13.34
C PHE A 56 18.05 54.44 12.09
N ILE A 57 18.43 54.97 10.90
CA ILE A 57 18.34 54.21 9.64
C ILE A 57 19.32 53.05 9.66
N CYS A 58 20.57 53.27 10.08
CA CYS A 58 21.58 52.23 10.17
C CYS A 58 21.20 51.13 11.17
N ILE A 59 20.63 51.50 12.35
CA ILE A 59 20.18 50.56 13.37
C ILE A 59 19.01 49.72 12.81
N SER A 60 18.00 50.34 12.20
CA SER A 60 16.87 49.63 11.62
C SER A 60 17.30 48.71 10.49
N LEU A 61 18.18 49.16 9.59
CA LEU A 61 18.74 48.30 8.53
C LEU A 61 19.56 47.13 9.09
N GLY A 62 20.34 47.35 10.15
CA GLY A 62 21.06 46.28 10.85
C GLY A 62 20.12 45.22 11.46
N ILE A 63 19.06 45.64 12.13
CA ILE A 63 18.05 44.71 12.69
C ILE A 63 17.35 43.94 11.56
N MET A 64 16.99 44.63 10.45
CA MET A 64 16.35 43.99 9.28
C MET A 64 17.28 42.97 8.62
N ALA A 65 18.57 43.30 8.47
CA ALA A 65 19.55 42.39 7.88
C ALA A 65 19.71 41.11 8.73
N VAL A 66 19.84 41.25 10.05
CA VAL A 66 19.90 40.09 10.98
C VAL A 66 18.61 39.26 10.92
N SER A 67 17.44 39.92 10.93
CA SER A 67 16.15 39.25 10.77
C SER A 67 16.07 38.45 9.46
N LEU A 68 16.44 39.06 8.35
CA LEU A 68 16.37 38.43 7.03
C LEU A 68 17.32 37.22 6.93
N ILE A 69 18.59 37.40 7.31
CA ILE A 69 19.60 36.33 7.26
C ILE A 69 19.20 35.18 8.18
N GLY A 70 18.83 35.50 9.44
CA GLY A 70 18.40 34.50 10.40
C GLY A 70 17.18 33.72 9.92
N ARG A 71 16.19 34.41 9.34
CA ARG A 71 15.01 33.78 8.75
C ARG A 71 15.33 32.87 7.57
N ILE A 72 16.19 33.29 6.65
CA ILE A 72 16.61 32.48 5.50
C ILE A 72 17.27 31.19 5.99
N ILE A 73 18.22 31.28 6.91
CA ILE A 73 18.95 30.13 7.44
C ILE A 73 18.00 29.16 8.16
N THR A 74 17.18 29.66 9.07
CA THR A 74 16.28 28.82 9.85
C THR A 74 15.17 28.20 8.99
N THR A 75 14.64 28.93 8.02
CA THR A 75 13.65 28.39 7.06
C THR A 75 14.27 27.32 6.18
N TYR A 76 15.50 27.50 5.70
CA TYR A 76 16.21 26.50 4.92
C TYR A 76 16.34 25.17 5.70
N PHE A 77 16.88 25.22 6.93
CA PHE A 77 17.01 24.00 7.74
C PHE A 77 15.66 23.40 8.12
N SER A 78 14.65 24.21 8.48
CA SER A 78 13.31 23.71 8.74
C SER A 78 12.71 22.98 7.56
N THR A 79 12.82 23.55 6.36
CA THR A 79 12.30 22.95 5.12
C THR A 79 13.03 21.66 4.75
N MET A 80 14.35 21.64 4.91
CA MET A 80 15.16 20.46 4.61
C MET A 80 14.78 19.27 5.53
N GLU A 81 14.79 19.50 6.84
CA GLU A 81 14.46 18.47 7.83
C GLU A 81 13.01 17.95 7.70
N GLN A 82 12.04 18.80 7.38
CA GLN A 82 10.65 18.36 7.17
C GLN A 82 10.49 17.55 5.88
N THR A 83 11.20 17.93 4.81
CA THR A 83 11.16 17.22 3.52
C THR A 83 11.80 15.84 3.68
N GLU A 84 12.98 15.75 4.28
CA GLU A 84 13.64 14.48 4.58
C GLU A 84 12.74 13.59 5.45
N THR A 85 12.10 14.15 6.48
CA THR A 85 11.16 13.41 7.31
C THR A 85 10.01 12.82 6.49
N GLY A 86 9.40 13.61 5.60
CA GLY A 86 8.30 13.18 4.74
C GLY A 86 8.68 11.98 3.87
N TYR A 87 9.76 12.10 3.12
CA TYR A 87 10.23 11.04 2.23
C TYR A 87 10.67 9.79 2.98
N CYS A 88 11.47 9.93 4.04
CA CYS A 88 12.00 8.77 4.75
C CYS A 88 10.91 7.97 5.49
N MET A 89 9.96 8.64 6.17
CA MET A 89 8.91 7.92 6.91
C MET A 89 7.98 7.15 5.97
N VAL A 90 7.72 7.66 4.77
CA VAL A 90 6.88 6.96 3.78
C VAL A 90 7.65 5.85 3.11
N ALA A 91 8.94 6.05 2.79
CA ALA A 91 9.78 4.99 2.26
C ALA A 91 9.86 3.79 3.23
N GLU A 92 10.12 4.05 4.52
CA GLU A 92 10.11 3.02 5.57
C GLU A 92 8.75 2.28 5.62
N LYS A 93 7.64 3.03 5.53
CA LYS A 93 6.29 2.41 5.54
C LYS A 93 6.01 1.57 4.30
N ARG A 94 6.42 2.03 3.10
CA ARG A 94 6.27 1.26 1.85
C ARG A 94 7.05 -0.06 1.90
N ILE A 95 8.31 -0.03 2.39
CA ILE A 95 9.13 -1.22 2.58
C ILE A 95 8.43 -2.16 3.56
N HIS A 96 7.99 -1.65 4.72
CA HIS A 96 7.30 -2.45 5.73
C HIS A 96 6.02 -3.11 5.18
N ILE A 97 5.22 -2.37 4.39
CA ILE A 97 4.03 -2.93 3.72
C ILE A 97 4.46 -4.05 2.76
N GLY A 98 5.47 -3.82 1.90
CA GLY A 98 5.97 -4.82 0.97
C GLY A 98 6.42 -6.11 1.66
N ASP A 99 7.18 -5.99 2.74
CA ASP A 99 7.62 -7.13 3.54
C ASP A 99 6.44 -7.87 4.16
N ARG A 100 5.46 -7.14 4.70
CA ARG A 100 4.29 -7.74 5.34
C ARG A 100 3.38 -8.48 4.36
N LEU A 101 3.22 -7.95 3.13
CA LEU A 101 2.38 -8.58 2.08
C LEU A 101 2.83 -10.01 1.76
N ARG A 102 4.12 -10.35 1.94
CA ARG A 102 4.64 -11.71 1.73
C ARG A 102 4.03 -12.74 2.68
N TYR A 103 3.59 -12.33 3.86
CA TYR A 103 3.10 -13.19 4.93
C TYR A 103 1.58 -13.15 5.13
N ILE A 104 0.87 -12.33 4.34
CA ILE A 104 -0.59 -12.26 4.36
C ILE A 104 -1.17 -13.42 3.55
N PRO A 105 -2.27 -14.09 4.01
CA PRO A 105 -2.91 -15.15 3.25
C PRO A 105 -3.33 -14.72 1.85
N MET A 106 -3.19 -15.61 0.86
CA MET A 106 -3.59 -15.33 -0.54
C MET A 106 -5.06 -14.91 -0.69
N GLY A 107 -5.93 -15.32 0.22
CA GLY A 107 -7.33 -14.89 0.23
C GLY A 107 -7.55 -13.39 0.40
N TYR A 108 -6.56 -12.68 0.90
CA TYR A 108 -6.57 -11.22 1.00
C TYR A 108 -6.42 -10.55 -0.38
N PHE A 109 -5.68 -11.18 -1.31
CA PHE A 109 -5.39 -10.65 -2.63
C PHE A 109 -6.52 -10.90 -3.63
N ASN A 110 -7.70 -10.39 -3.33
CA ASN A 110 -8.81 -10.34 -4.28
C ASN A 110 -8.76 -9.05 -5.11
N LYS A 111 -9.61 -8.93 -6.14
CA LYS A 111 -9.59 -7.77 -7.03
C LYS A 111 -9.75 -6.43 -6.30
N ASN A 112 -10.60 -6.38 -5.27
CA ASN A 112 -10.85 -5.15 -4.51
C ASN A 112 -9.67 -4.80 -3.61
N SER A 113 -9.06 -5.80 -2.95
CA SER A 113 -7.90 -5.56 -2.09
C SER A 113 -6.65 -5.13 -2.86
N ILE A 114 -6.41 -5.66 -4.06
CA ILE A 114 -5.28 -5.24 -4.91
C ILE A 114 -5.41 -3.76 -5.28
N GLY A 115 -6.60 -3.33 -5.71
CA GLY A 115 -6.86 -1.91 -6.01
C GLY A 115 -6.65 -1.01 -4.79
N ASN A 116 -7.14 -1.44 -3.63
CA ASN A 116 -6.96 -0.72 -2.37
C ASN A 116 -5.50 -0.65 -1.93
N ILE A 117 -4.76 -1.76 -1.95
CA ILE A 117 -3.33 -1.79 -1.62
C ILE A 117 -2.55 -0.84 -2.55
N THR A 118 -2.83 -0.89 -3.86
CA THR A 118 -2.19 0.00 -4.84
C THR A 118 -2.49 1.46 -4.51
N ALA A 119 -3.74 1.82 -4.23
CA ALA A 119 -4.12 3.18 -3.85
C ALA A 119 -3.42 3.63 -2.55
N ILE A 120 -3.30 2.75 -1.55
CA ILE A 120 -2.60 3.05 -0.30
C ILE A 120 -1.12 3.32 -0.55
N VAL A 121 -0.42 2.44 -1.26
CA VAL A 121 1.05 2.53 -1.47
C VAL A 121 1.43 3.69 -2.38
N THR A 122 0.60 4.02 -3.37
CA THR A 122 0.88 5.10 -4.34
C THR A 122 0.27 6.43 -3.90
N THR A 123 -1.06 6.56 -3.92
CA THR A 123 -1.77 7.82 -3.73
C THR A 123 -1.80 8.26 -2.26
N THR A 124 -2.29 7.38 -1.36
CA THR A 124 -2.49 7.73 0.05
C THR A 124 -1.17 8.05 0.74
N LEU A 125 -0.16 7.20 0.55
CA LEU A 125 1.18 7.44 1.09
C LEU A 125 1.90 8.58 0.35
N GLY A 126 1.62 8.81 -0.95
CA GLY A 126 2.13 9.96 -1.70
C GLY A 126 1.65 11.30 -1.12
N ASP A 127 0.39 11.40 -0.72
CA ASP A 127 -0.15 12.59 -0.05
C ASP A 127 0.54 12.83 1.29
N VAL A 128 0.76 11.77 2.08
CA VAL A 128 1.50 11.83 3.35
C VAL A 128 2.94 12.26 3.13
N GLU A 129 3.63 11.69 2.14
CA GLU A 129 5.01 11.98 1.76
C GLU A 129 5.22 13.47 1.49
N ASN A 130 4.37 14.04 0.64
CA ASN A 130 4.53 15.40 0.15
C ASN A 130 4.04 16.48 1.15
N SER A 131 3.13 16.13 2.07
CA SER A 131 2.40 17.15 2.81
C SER A 131 2.45 17.01 4.33
N ALA A 132 2.56 15.80 4.89
CA ALA A 132 2.33 15.60 6.32
C ALA A 132 3.30 16.37 7.23
N ALA A 133 4.61 16.27 6.96
CA ALA A 133 5.60 16.97 7.78
C ALA A 133 5.49 18.50 7.62
N ARG A 134 5.28 18.97 6.39
CA ARG A 134 5.12 20.39 6.08
C ARG A 134 3.89 20.98 6.75
N VAL A 135 2.75 20.33 6.64
CA VAL A 135 1.49 20.78 7.23
C VAL A 135 1.58 20.78 8.74
N LEU A 136 2.18 19.75 9.34
CA LEU A 136 2.41 19.69 10.78
C LEU A 136 3.26 20.85 11.28
N VAL A 137 4.39 21.12 10.61
CA VAL A 137 5.30 22.21 10.98
C VAL A 137 4.62 23.58 10.79
N SER A 138 3.82 23.75 9.72
CA SER A 138 3.07 24.97 9.47
C SER A 138 2.01 25.23 10.54
N VAL A 139 1.25 24.19 10.94
CA VAL A 139 0.20 24.32 11.99
C VAL A 139 0.82 24.63 13.34
N LEU A 140 1.85 23.88 13.75
CA LEU A 140 2.50 24.11 15.04
C LEU A 140 3.31 25.41 15.05
N GLY A 141 4.01 25.73 13.96
CA GLY A 141 4.75 26.97 13.82
C GLY A 141 3.84 28.19 13.89
N GLY A 142 2.73 28.19 13.16
CA GLY A 142 1.75 29.27 13.20
C GLY A 142 1.13 29.46 14.57
N PHE A 143 0.83 28.36 15.28
CA PHE A 143 0.37 28.42 16.67
C PHE A 143 1.44 29.02 17.60
N PHE A 144 2.68 28.54 17.55
CA PHE A 144 3.76 29.05 18.39
C PHE A 144 4.07 30.53 18.10
N ASN A 145 4.06 30.96 16.83
CA ASN A 145 4.27 32.35 16.46
C ASN A 145 3.16 33.25 17.02
N SER A 146 1.90 32.79 16.91
CA SER A 146 0.76 33.57 17.45
C SER A 146 0.84 33.71 18.97
N VAL A 147 1.22 32.64 19.68
CA VAL A 147 1.42 32.69 21.15
C VAL A 147 2.60 33.60 21.50
N ALA A 148 3.72 33.49 20.79
CA ALA A 148 4.88 34.37 21.01
C ALA A 148 4.51 35.84 20.81
N LEU A 149 3.73 36.18 19.80
CA LEU A 149 3.31 37.54 19.51
C LEU A 149 2.34 38.07 20.59
N VAL A 150 1.43 37.24 21.09
CA VAL A 150 0.57 37.58 22.21
C VAL A 150 1.40 37.87 23.48
N ILE A 151 2.43 37.09 23.77
CA ILE A 151 3.35 37.31 24.88
C ILE A 151 4.08 38.65 24.71
N VAL A 152 4.56 38.97 23.52
CA VAL A 152 5.19 40.27 23.22
C VAL A 152 4.20 41.40 23.46
N LEU A 153 2.96 41.30 23.01
CA LEU A 153 1.94 42.31 23.24
C LEU A 153 1.60 42.48 24.72
N LEU A 154 1.54 41.40 25.52
CA LEU A 154 1.34 41.45 26.98
C LEU A 154 2.47 42.18 27.70
N VAL A 155 3.70 42.04 27.25
CA VAL A 155 4.86 42.76 27.81
C VAL A 155 4.83 44.25 27.43
N PHE A 156 4.37 44.57 26.21
CA PHE A 156 4.25 45.94 25.74
C PHE A 156 3.11 46.71 26.44
N ASP A 157 1.89 46.17 26.40
CA ASP A 157 0.74 46.66 27.10
C ASP A 157 -0.19 45.48 27.44
N TRP A 158 -0.30 45.18 28.76
CA TRP A 158 -1.06 44.03 29.24
C TRP A 158 -2.54 44.07 28.82
N ARG A 159 -3.14 45.27 28.66
CA ARG A 159 -4.55 45.46 28.27
C ARG A 159 -4.77 45.01 26.83
N ILE A 160 -3.91 45.45 25.94
CA ILE A 160 -3.95 45.07 24.51
C ILE A 160 -3.60 43.60 24.35
N GLY A 161 -2.60 43.12 25.09
CA GLY A 161 -2.22 41.70 25.11
C GLY A 161 -3.36 40.78 25.58
N LEU A 162 -4.19 41.23 26.56
CA LEU A 162 -5.37 40.46 26.98
C LEU A 162 -6.43 40.35 25.86
N VAL A 163 -6.67 41.43 25.11
CA VAL A 163 -7.60 41.41 23.96
C VAL A 163 -7.10 40.44 22.91
N ALA A 164 -5.80 40.46 22.60
CA ALA A 164 -5.20 39.51 21.66
C ALA A 164 -5.29 38.05 22.15
N ALA A 165 -5.01 37.83 23.44
CA ALA A 165 -5.12 36.49 24.06
C ALA A 165 -6.56 35.97 24.01
N ALA A 166 -7.55 36.80 24.30
CA ALA A 166 -8.97 36.45 24.20
C ALA A 166 -9.34 36.07 22.76
N GLY A 167 -8.84 36.83 21.75
CA GLY A 167 -9.03 36.52 20.34
C GLY A 167 -8.46 35.15 19.95
N VAL A 168 -7.23 34.84 20.38
CA VAL A 168 -6.60 33.53 20.15
C VAL A 168 -7.40 32.39 20.79
N LEU A 169 -7.83 32.55 22.05
CA LEU A 169 -8.61 31.52 22.76
C LEU A 169 -9.96 31.24 22.09
N ILE A 170 -10.68 32.30 21.68
CA ILE A 170 -11.98 32.18 21.01
C ILE A 170 -11.78 31.54 19.61
N TYR A 171 -10.72 31.93 18.89
CA TYR A 171 -10.38 31.29 17.61
C TYR A 171 -10.10 29.80 17.79
N LEU A 172 -9.30 29.39 18.79
CA LEU A 172 -9.02 28.00 19.06
C LEU A 172 -10.27 27.17 19.41
N ALA A 173 -11.21 27.80 20.16
CA ALA A 173 -12.50 27.15 20.44
C ALA A 173 -13.33 26.94 19.16
N ALA A 174 -13.38 27.96 18.28
CA ALA A 174 -14.05 27.86 16.99
C ALA A 174 -13.38 26.80 16.07
N GLU A 175 -12.05 26.75 16.06
CA GLU A 175 -11.27 25.75 15.32
C GLU A 175 -11.55 24.32 15.80
N GLU A 176 -11.59 24.09 17.11
CA GLU A 176 -11.90 22.76 17.67
C GLU A 176 -13.33 22.31 17.29
N LEU A 177 -14.31 23.22 17.25
CA LEU A 177 -15.66 22.93 16.79
C LEU A 177 -15.67 22.55 15.29
N ALA A 178 -14.95 23.30 14.45
CA ALA A 178 -14.80 23.02 13.02
C ALA A 178 -14.15 21.64 12.78
N LEU A 179 -13.07 21.33 13.51
CA LEU A 179 -12.36 20.05 13.40
C LEU A 179 -13.23 18.87 13.83
N ARG A 180 -14.00 18.99 14.92
CA ARG A 180 -14.94 17.94 15.35
C ARG A 180 -16.00 17.66 14.29
N LYS A 181 -16.53 18.69 13.65
CA LYS A 181 -17.51 18.55 12.58
C LYS A 181 -16.90 17.90 11.33
N SER A 182 -15.70 18.34 10.94
CA SER A 182 -14.95 17.76 9.81
C SER A 182 -14.65 16.28 10.04
N ALA A 183 -14.22 15.91 11.26
CA ALA A 183 -13.96 14.50 11.63
C ALA A 183 -15.21 13.62 11.49
N ALA A 184 -16.37 14.11 11.93
CA ALA A 184 -17.63 13.38 11.81
C ALA A 184 -18.06 13.12 10.35
N LEU A 185 -17.58 13.94 9.41
CA LEU A 185 -17.92 13.86 8.01
C LEU A 185 -16.85 13.13 7.16
N SER A 186 -15.66 12.89 7.71
CA SER A 186 -14.53 12.28 6.99
C SER A 186 -14.84 10.86 6.49
N GLY A 187 -15.57 10.06 7.28
CA GLY A 187 -15.97 8.69 6.89
C GLY A 187 -16.86 8.67 5.65
N VAL A 188 -17.79 9.62 5.53
CA VAL A 188 -18.66 9.73 4.34
C VAL A 188 -17.82 10.07 3.11
N ARG A 189 -16.87 10.98 3.24
CA ARG A 189 -15.97 11.37 2.15
C ARG A 189 -15.14 10.19 1.66
N GLN A 190 -14.56 9.43 2.58
CA GLN A 190 -13.73 8.27 2.26
C GLN A 190 -14.54 7.21 1.52
N HIS A 191 -15.70 6.81 2.05
CA HIS A 191 -16.58 5.82 1.41
C HIS A 191 -17.02 6.25 -0.01
N THR A 192 -17.35 7.53 -0.18
CA THR A 192 -17.75 8.06 -1.51
C THR A 192 -16.58 8.01 -2.49
N GLN A 193 -15.35 8.28 -2.03
CA GLN A 193 -14.15 8.21 -2.86
C GLN A 193 -13.82 6.77 -3.25
N GLU A 194 -13.92 5.82 -2.33
CA GLU A 194 -13.73 4.38 -2.57
C GLU A 194 -14.73 3.88 -3.62
N SER A 195 -16.01 4.17 -3.46
CA SER A 195 -17.06 3.80 -4.41
C SER A 195 -16.84 4.38 -5.82
N LEU A 196 -16.31 5.60 -5.91
CA LEU A 196 -15.96 6.21 -7.19
C LEU A 196 -14.81 5.44 -7.86
N VAL A 197 -13.74 5.13 -7.10
CA VAL A 197 -12.60 4.37 -7.62
C VAL A 197 -13.02 2.98 -8.09
N GLU A 198 -13.85 2.26 -7.31
CA GLU A 198 -14.40 0.96 -7.72
C GLU A 198 -15.17 1.05 -9.05
N SER A 199 -16.08 2.03 -9.18
CA SER A 199 -16.87 2.20 -10.40
C SER A 199 -16.01 2.52 -11.63
N VAL A 200 -14.93 3.31 -11.44
CA VAL A 200 -13.97 3.62 -12.51
C VAL A 200 -13.16 2.39 -12.92
N LEU A 201 -12.67 1.62 -11.95
CA LEU A 201 -11.91 0.39 -12.22
C LEU A 201 -12.78 -0.66 -12.93
N GLU A 202 -14.02 -0.87 -12.50
CA GLU A 202 -14.96 -1.78 -13.13
C GLU A 202 -15.19 -1.37 -14.61
N TYR A 203 -15.41 -0.09 -14.86
CA TYR A 203 -15.61 0.43 -16.22
C TYR A 203 -14.40 0.22 -17.12
N ILE A 204 -13.17 0.49 -16.60
CA ILE A 204 -11.94 0.30 -17.37
C ILE A 204 -11.71 -1.19 -17.65
N GLN A 205 -11.89 -2.07 -16.67
CA GLN A 205 -11.75 -3.52 -16.87
C GLN A 205 -12.78 -4.09 -17.83
N GLY A 206 -13.99 -3.55 -17.82
CA GLY A 206 -15.07 -3.90 -18.74
C GLY A 206 -15.01 -3.26 -20.13
N MET A 207 -14.00 -2.41 -20.42
CA MET A 207 -13.95 -1.60 -21.64
C MET A 207 -13.99 -2.42 -22.93
N GLY A 208 -13.38 -3.61 -22.93
CA GLY A 208 -13.44 -4.54 -24.07
C GLY A 208 -14.88 -4.94 -24.39
N ILE A 209 -15.68 -5.23 -23.36
CA ILE A 209 -17.10 -5.60 -23.50
C ILE A 209 -17.92 -4.37 -23.96
N VAL A 210 -17.69 -3.22 -23.33
CA VAL A 210 -18.36 -1.95 -23.69
C VAL A 210 -18.17 -1.63 -25.18
N LYS A 211 -16.93 -1.75 -25.68
CA LYS A 211 -16.63 -1.51 -27.10
C LYS A 211 -17.21 -2.58 -28.01
N ALA A 212 -17.12 -3.87 -27.63
CA ALA A 212 -17.59 -4.98 -28.45
C ALA A 212 -19.14 -4.95 -28.65
N PHE A 213 -19.86 -4.49 -27.63
CA PHE A 213 -21.34 -4.47 -27.68
C PHE A 213 -21.95 -3.08 -27.88
N GLY A 214 -21.14 -2.02 -28.09
CA GLY A 214 -21.62 -0.67 -28.32
C GLY A 214 -22.44 -0.08 -27.16
N LEU A 215 -22.13 -0.47 -25.91
CA LEU A 215 -22.90 -0.11 -24.71
C LEU A 215 -22.63 1.33 -24.23
N GLU A 216 -22.48 2.29 -25.14
CA GLU A 216 -22.06 3.66 -24.81
C GLU A 216 -22.98 4.40 -23.82
N ARG A 217 -24.28 4.09 -23.78
CA ARG A 217 -25.25 4.79 -22.91
C ARG A 217 -25.46 4.13 -21.55
N ASP A 218 -25.54 2.81 -21.48
CA ASP A 218 -25.92 2.11 -20.24
C ASP A 218 -24.72 1.87 -19.31
N SER A 219 -23.54 1.58 -19.84
CA SER A 219 -22.29 1.48 -19.07
C SER A 219 -21.82 2.82 -18.49
N THR A 220 -22.16 3.94 -19.18
CA THR A 220 -21.88 5.30 -18.70
C THR A 220 -22.81 5.74 -17.57
N GLN A 221 -23.95 5.06 -17.35
CA GLN A 221 -24.87 5.40 -16.26
C GLN A 221 -24.31 5.05 -14.88
N SER A 222 -23.64 3.92 -14.72
CA SER A 222 -23.01 3.52 -13.45
C SER A 222 -21.93 4.50 -13.03
N ILE A 223 -20.94 4.72 -13.88
CA ILE A 223 -19.85 5.68 -13.62
C ILE A 223 -20.38 7.12 -13.50
N GLY A 224 -21.33 7.53 -14.35
CA GLY A 224 -21.96 8.85 -14.28
C GLY A 224 -22.72 9.07 -12.97
N SER A 225 -23.40 8.05 -12.45
CA SER A 225 -24.08 8.09 -11.15
C SER A 225 -23.10 8.19 -9.99
N ALA A 226 -21.98 7.45 -10.02
CA ALA A 226 -20.93 7.52 -9.02
C ALA A 226 -20.24 8.90 -8.99
N ILE A 227 -19.94 9.48 -10.17
CA ILE A 227 -19.38 10.83 -10.28
C ILE A 227 -20.36 11.88 -9.72
N LYS A 228 -21.65 11.79 -10.07
CA LYS A 228 -22.67 12.71 -9.56
C LYS A 228 -22.87 12.56 -8.05
N ALA A 229 -22.84 11.34 -7.54
CA ALA A 229 -22.91 11.07 -6.09
C ALA A 229 -21.71 11.68 -5.37
N SER A 230 -20.50 11.46 -5.87
CA SER A 230 -19.27 12.04 -5.32
C SER A 230 -19.32 13.58 -5.33
N CYS A 231 -19.72 14.19 -6.43
CA CYS A 231 -19.88 15.64 -6.51
C CYS A 231 -20.91 16.16 -5.50
N ARG A 232 -22.09 15.55 -5.42
CA ARG A 232 -23.16 15.93 -4.49
C ARG A 232 -22.71 15.82 -3.02
N ASP A 233 -22.01 14.74 -2.67
CA ASP A 233 -21.59 14.51 -1.30
C ASP A 233 -20.42 15.45 -0.92
N ASN A 234 -19.47 15.70 -1.82
CA ASN A 234 -18.44 16.72 -1.60
C ASN A 234 -19.04 18.13 -1.44
N LEU A 235 -20.08 18.48 -2.21
CA LEU A 235 -20.81 19.75 -2.03
C LEU A 235 -21.54 19.83 -0.68
N LYS A 236 -22.15 18.73 -0.21
CA LYS A 236 -22.76 18.67 1.13
C LYS A 236 -21.72 18.88 2.23
N LEU A 237 -20.56 18.22 2.11
CA LEU A 237 -19.45 18.35 3.04
C LEU A 237 -18.95 19.79 3.12
N THR A 238 -18.71 20.42 1.95
CA THR A 238 -18.29 21.81 1.86
C THR A 238 -19.33 22.76 2.47
N ARG A 239 -20.60 22.59 2.14
CA ARG A 239 -21.69 23.39 2.74
C ARG A 239 -21.80 23.25 4.25
N ALA A 240 -21.42 22.09 4.79
CA ALA A 240 -21.40 21.85 6.24
C ALA A 240 -20.18 22.48 6.93
N SER A 241 -19.04 22.67 6.25
CA SER A 241 -17.81 23.25 6.80
C SER A 241 -17.77 24.79 6.67
N VAL A 242 -18.27 25.35 5.56
CA VAL A 242 -18.24 26.80 5.26
C VAL A 242 -18.73 27.70 6.41
N PRO A 243 -19.83 27.40 7.15
CA PRO A 243 -20.24 28.25 8.28
C PRO A 243 -19.20 28.35 9.38
N TYR A 244 -18.49 27.26 9.68
CA TYR A 244 -17.44 27.25 10.71
C TYR A 244 -16.21 28.05 10.26
N ASP A 245 -15.84 27.95 8.98
CA ASP A 245 -14.75 28.74 8.41
C ASP A 245 -15.11 30.23 8.41
N ALA A 246 -16.36 30.59 8.10
CA ALA A 246 -16.85 31.95 8.20
C ALA A 246 -16.81 32.49 9.63
N ILE A 247 -17.18 31.67 10.64
CA ILE A 247 -17.09 32.05 12.05
C ILE A 247 -15.63 32.31 12.46
N LYS A 248 -14.69 31.41 12.06
CA LYS A 248 -13.26 31.60 12.35
C LYS A 248 -12.74 32.93 11.78
N GLN A 249 -13.04 33.18 10.49
CA GLN A 249 -12.67 34.45 9.85
C GLN A 249 -13.30 35.65 10.54
N ALA A 250 -14.58 35.58 10.91
CA ALA A 250 -15.26 36.66 11.63
C ALA A 250 -14.58 36.93 12.98
N VAL A 251 -14.23 35.91 13.74
CA VAL A 251 -13.50 36.08 15.03
C VAL A 251 -12.18 36.81 14.79
N VAL A 252 -11.37 36.40 13.83
CA VAL A 252 -10.09 37.06 13.52
C VAL A 252 -10.31 38.53 13.17
N ARG A 253 -11.26 38.84 12.28
CA ARG A 253 -11.52 40.23 11.83
C ARG A 253 -12.08 41.11 12.96
N VAL A 254 -13.00 40.59 13.77
CA VAL A 254 -13.55 41.33 14.92
C VAL A 254 -12.46 41.66 15.93
N PHE A 255 -11.60 40.68 16.29
CA PHE A 255 -10.52 40.93 17.24
C PHE A 255 -9.42 41.82 16.66
N SER A 256 -9.11 41.77 15.36
CA SER A 256 -8.22 42.73 14.71
C SER A 256 -8.78 44.17 14.83
N VAL A 257 -10.08 44.35 14.57
CA VAL A 257 -10.74 45.67 14.73
C VAL A 257 -10.76 46.12 16.20
N LEU A 258 -11.04 45.19 17.14
CA LEU A 258 -11.00 45.53 18.58
C LEU A 258 -9.60 45.97 19.04
N LEU A 259 -8.55 45.28 18.56
CA LEU A 259 -7.15 45.67 18.84
C LEU A 259 -6.84 47.07 18.27
N LEU A 260 -7.27 47.33 17.04
CA LEU A 260 -7.11 48.64 16.40
C LEU A 260 -7.82 49.74 17.22
N LEU A 261 -9.10 49.54 17.54
CA LEU A 261 -9.89 50.50 18.31
C LEU A 261 -9.30 50.73 19.72
N ALA A 262 -8.86 49.64 20.39
CA ALA A 262 -8.20 49.74 21.68
C ALA A 262 -6.89 50.56 21.60
N SER A 263 -6.08 50.32 20.56
CA SER A 263 -4.83 51.07 20.35
C SER A 263 -5.06 52.56 20.14
N VAL A 264 -6.08 52.94 19.37
CA VAL A 264 -6.45 54.33 19.13
C VAL A 264 -7.05 54.94 20.38
N TRP A 265 -7.92 54.23 21.11
CA TRP A 265 -8.54 54.68 22.35
C TRP A 265 -7.49 55.03 23.42
N PHE A 266 -6.54 54.11 23.69
CA PHE A 266 -5.50 54.34 24.70
C PHE A 266 -4.49 55.42 24.30
N TRP A 267 -4.30 55.67 22.97
CA TRP A 267 -3.55 56.82 22.50
C TRP A 267 -4.32 58.13 22.77
N LEU A 268 -5.61 58.22 22.48
CA LEU A 268 -6.45 59.38 22.75
C LEU A 268 -6.57 59.69 24.24
N ASP A 269 -6.60 58.67 25.09
CA ASP A 269 -6.61 58.79 26.56
C ASP A 269 -5.23 59.23 27.11
N GLY A 270 -4.22 59.36 26.27
CA GLY A 270 -2.87 59.76 26.67
C GLY A 270 -2.06 58.69 27.40
N SER A 271 -2.59 57.48 27.55
CA SER A 271 -1.89 56.35 28.20
C SER A 271 -0.83 55.69 27.31
N LEU A 272 -0.89 55.92 26.03
CA LEU A 272 0.09 55.43 25.05
C LEU A 272 0.70 56.58 24.23
N SER A 273 2.01 56.53 23.95
CA SER A 273 2.64 57.46 23.00
C SER A 273 2.18 57.19 21.58
N LEU A 274 2.23 58.17 20.69
CA LEU A 274 1.86 58.05 19.29
C LEU A 274 2.63 56.91 18.57
N ALA A 275 3.93 56.78 18.88
CA ALA A 275 4.77 55.72 18.29
C ALA A 275 4.28 54.31 18.67
N TYR A 276 3.95 54.10 19.95
CA TYR A 276 3.37 52.83 20.43
C TYR A 276 2.00 52.58 19.81
N GLY A 277 1.13 53.59 19.72
CA GLY A 277 -0.19 53.47 19.10
C GLY A 277 -0.09 53.00 17.63
N LEU A 278 0.79 53.64 16.85
CA LEU A 278 0.97 53.32 15.45
C LEU A 278 1.46 51.86 15.23
N ILE A 279 2.38 51.39 16.07
CA ILE A 279 2.89 50.01 15.96
C ILE A 279 1.79 48.99 16.30
N LEU A 280 1.00 49.26 17.35
CA LEU A 280 -0.10 48.40 17.76
C LEU A 280 -1.20 48.34 16.68
N VAL A 281 -1.47 49.46 16.00
CA VAL A 281 -2.36 49.47 14.82
C VAL A 281 -1.82 48.56 13.72
N ILE A 282 -0.53 48.65 13.39
CA ILE A 282 0.08 47.77 12.38
C ILE A 282 0.04 46.30 12.86
N ALA A 283 0.39 46.06 14.12
CA ALA A 283 0.36 44.72 14.70
C ALA A 283 -1.05 44.10 14.67
N SER A 284 -2.12 44.89 14.83
CA SER A 284 -3.51 44.38 14.79
C SER A 284 -3.89 43.68 13.50
N PHE A 285 -3.27 44.03 12.36
CA PHE A 285 -3.48 43.38 11.07
C PHE A 285 -2.66 42.09 10.90
N MET A 286 -1.61 41.90 11.70
CA MET A 286 -0.66 40.79 11.51
C MET A 286 -0.77 39.71 12.58
N VAL A 287 -1.24 40.04 13.78
CA VAL A 287 -1.28 39.15 14.97
C VAL A 287 -1.95 37.80 14.68
N PHE A 288 -3.01 37.79 13.90
CA PHE A 288 -3.82 36.61 13.67
C PHE A 288 -3.48 35.88 12.33
N ASN A 289 -2.61 36.42 11.47
CA ASN A 289 -2.33 35.84 10.16
C ASN A 289 -1.76 34.42 10.26
N ASP A 290 -0.78 34.22 11.14
CA ASP A 290 -0.16 32.90 11.33
C ASP A 290 -1.14 31.90 11.94
N LEU A 291 -2.02 32.37 12.83
CA LEU A 291 -3.08 31.56 13.44
C LEU A 291 -4.15 31.16 12.40
N GLU A 292 -4.56 32.10 11.53
CA GLU A 292 -5.50 31.84 10.44
C GLU A 292 -4.92 30.83 9.45
N ASN A 293 -3.64 31.00 9.06
CA ASN A 293 -2.94 30.04 8.20
C ASN A 293 -2.82 28.65 8.84
N ALA A 294 -2.48 28.58 10.13
CA ALA A 294 -2.43 27.32 10.86
C ALA A 294 -3.80 26.63 10.91
N GLY A 295 -4.88 27.36 11.14
CA GLY A 295 -6.24 26.83 11.13
C GLY A 295 -6.68 26.32 9.75
N ASN A 296 -6.34 27.05 8.68
CA ASN A 296 -6.63 26.59 7.31
C ASN A 296 -5.92 25.27 6.98
N MET A 297 -4.74 25.04 7.55
CA MET A 297 -3.99 23.79 7.39
C MET A 297 -4.41 22.67 8.36
N ALA A 298 -5.14 22.99 9.43
CA ALA A 298 -5.51 22.01 10.46
C ALA A 298 -6.46 20.92 9.94
N SER A 299 -7.38 21.27 9.04
CA SER A 299 -8.26 20.30 8.37
C SER A 299 -7.49 19.35 7.45
N LEU A 300 -6.48 19.85 6.73
CA LEU A 300 -5.59 19.03 5.90
C LEU A 300 -4.76 18.09 6.78
N LEU A 301 -4.26 18.57 7.92
CA LEU A 301 -3.54 17.74 8.90
C LEU A 301 -4.41 16.57 9.39
N GLN A 302 -5.70 16.79 9.60
CA GLN A 302 -6.64 15.75 10.00
C GLN A 302 -6.86 14.72 8.88
N MET A 303 -6.99 15.17 7.63
CA MET A 303 -7.09 14.30 6.47
C MET A 303 -5.84 13.41 6.32
N LEU A 304 -4.65 14.01 6.46
CA LEU A 304 -3.38 13.27 6.40
C LEU A 304 -3.25 12.23 7.53
N ALA A 305 -3.74 12.55 8.73
CA ALA A 305 -3.78 11.57 9.82
C ALA A 305 -4.72 10.40 9.52
N ALA A 306 -5.86 10.64 8.88
CA ALA A 306 -6.75 9.56 8.40
C ALA A 306 -6.07 8.72 7.30
N SER A 307 -5.33 9.34 6.38
CA SER A 307 -4.52 8.62 5.38
C SER A 307 -3.46 7.71 6.04
N MET A 308 -2.84 8.16 7.13
CA MET A 308 -1.92 7.33 7.92
C MET A 308 -2.64 6.16 8.62
N ASP A 309 -3.84 6.37 9.15
CA ASP A 309 -4.65 5.29 9.73
C ASP A 309 -4.99 4.25 8.66
N THR A 310 -5.38 4.67 7.46
CA THR A 310 -5.64 3.78 6.32
C THR A 310 -4.37 2.99 5.93
N ALA A 311 -3.20 3.64 5.89
CA ALA A 311 -1.94 2.94 5.62
C ALA A 311 -1.56 1.96 6.74
N ASN A 312 -1.92 2.25 7.99
CA ASN A 312 -1.68 1.37 9.13
C ASN A 312 -2.68 0.20 9.21
N SER A 313 -3.87 0.29 8.58
CA SER A 313 -4.84 -0.82 8.58
C SER A 313 -4.30 -2.10 7.93
N ILE A 314 -3.28 -2.00 7.06
CA ILE A 314 -2.58 -3.17 6.54
C ILE A 314 -1.84 -3.92 7.66
N ASP A 315 -1.38 -3.21 8.71
CA ASP A 315 -0.70 -3.83 9.85
C ASP A 315 -1.66 -4.65 10.72
N ASP A 316 -2.96 -4.37 10.67
CA ASP A 316 -4.00 -5.10 11.40
C ASP A 316 -4.40 -6.40 10.69
N THR A 317 -3.99 -6.59 9.42
CA THR A 317 -4.28 -7.82 8.67
C THR A 317 -3.47 -8.98 9.25
N PRO A 318 -4.10 -10.11 9.62
CA PRO A 318 -3.40 -11.25 10.17
C PRO A 318 -2.33 -11.77 9.21
N VAL A 319 -1.15 -12.09 9.73
CA VAL A 319 -0.07 -12.75 8.99
C VAL A 319 0.01 -14.22 9.39
N MET A 320 0.41 -15.05 8.44
CA MET A 320 0.44 -16.51 8.62
C MET A 320 1.64 -17.01 9.44
N ASP A 321 2.64 -16.16 9.69
CA ASP A 321 3.96 -16.59 10.17
C ASP A 321 4.29 -16.18 11.62
N GLU A 322 3.30 -15.69 12.40
CA GLU A 322 3.55 -15.15 13.76
C GLU A 322 4.16 -16.16 14.74
N LYS A 323 3.91 -17.46 14.54
CA LYS A 323 4.33 -18.54 15.46
C LYS A 323 5.20 -19.61 14.80
N GLY A 324 5.57 -19.43 13.53
CA GLY A 324 6.34 -20.41 12.78
C GLY A 324 7.79 -20.54 13.27
N ALA A 325 8.34 -21.74 13.22
CA ALA A 325 9.74 -22.03 13.50
C ALA A 325 10.51 -22.34 12.21
N ASP A 326 11.82 -22.12 12.23
CA ASP A 326 12.70 -22.50 11.11
C ASP A 326 12.95 -24.02 11.19
N ILE A 327 12.14 -24.79 10.46
CA ILE A 327 12.13 -26.26 10.52
C ILE A 327 12.52 -26.82 9.15
N THR A 328 13.43 -27.79 9.15
CA THR A 328 13.69 -28.64 7.97
C THR A 328 12.91 -29.94 8.15
N PRO A 329 12.00 -30.32 7.24
CA PRO A 329 11.22 -31.55 7.38
C PRO A 329 12.13 -32.78 7.26
N LYS A 330 11.79 -33.84 8.00
CA LYS A 330 12.57 -35.09 8.00
C LYS A 330 12.41 -35.91 6.73
N SER A 331 11.30 -35.75 6.04
CA SER A 331 10.98 -36.38 4.75
C SER A 331 10.08 -35.46 3.94
N SER A 332 9.86 -35.78 2.67
CA SER A 332 8.91 -35.08 1.79
C SER A 332 7.54 -35.78 1.71
N GLU A 333 7.23 -36.67 2.67
CA GLU A 333 5.89 -37.25 2.82
C GLU A 333 4.89 -36.17 3.22
N ILE A 334 3.70 -36.17 2.58
CA ILE A 334 2.63 -35.23 2.86
C ILE A 334 1.39 -35.99 3.36
N VAL A 335 0.83 -35.58 4.50
CA VAL A 335 -0.36 -36.23 5.06
C VAL A 335 -1.45 -35.19 5.28
N PHE A 336 -2.62 -35.45 4.74
CA PHE A 336 -3.88 -34.78 5.07
C PHE A 336 -4.62 -35.60 6.10
N ASP A 337 -4.97 -35.00 7.22
CA ASP A 337 -5.69 -35.64 8.31
C ASP A 337 -6.97 -34.87 8.63
N LYS A 338 -8.11 -35.37 8.14
CA LYS A 338 -9.46 -34.83 8.32
C LYS A 338 -9.56 -33.34 8.00
N VAL A 339 -9.03 -32.95 6.84
CA VAL A 339 -8.94 -31.55 6.43
C VAL A 339 -10.29 -31.04 5.96
N ASP A 340 -10.76 -29.97 6.63
CA ASP A 340 -11.89 -29.15 6.20
C ASP A 340 -11.40 -27.80 5.68
N PHE A 341 -11.95 -27.36 4.56
CA PHE A 341 -11.63 -26.05 4.00
C PHE A 341 -12.81 -25.42 3.24
N SER A 342 -13.01 -24.12 3.45
CA SER A 342 -14.03 -23.31 2.76
C SER A 342 -13.43 -21.97 2.30
N TYR A 343 -13.81 -21.52 1.10
CA TYR A 343 -13.67 -20.13 0.72
C TYR A 343 -14.95 -19.39 1.13
N ALA A 344 -14.84 -18.50 2.12
CA ALA A 344 -16.00 -17.89 2.76
C ALA A 344 -17.05 -18.97 3.15
N ASP A 345 -18.26 -18.90 2.60
CA ASP A 345 -19.36 -19.82 2.92
C ASP A 345 -19.38 -21.09 2.05
N ARG A 346 -18.51 -21.19 1.03
CA ARG A 346 -18.49 -22.34 0.13
C ARG A 346 -17.49 -23.39 0.61
N LYS A 347 -18.00 -24.54 1.05
CA LYS A 347 -17.17 -25.70 1.41
C LYS A 347 -16.53 -26.31 0.17
N ILE A 348 -15.19 -26.51 0.22
CA ILE A 348 -14.38 -27.03 -0.88
C ILE A 348 -13.78 -28.40 -0.57
N LEU A 349 -13.41 -28.63 0.70
CA LEU A 349 -12.94 -29.93 1.19
C LEU A 349 -13.70 -30.26 2.47
N ASP A 350 -14.12 -31.52 2.58
CA ASP A 350 -14.88 -32.05 3.70
C ASP A 350 -14.22 -33.31 4.25
N GLN A 351 -13.61 -33.23 5.43
CA GLN A 351 -12.89 -34.27 6.15
C GLN A 351 -11.94 -35.14 5.28
N VAL A 352 -11.23 -34.47 4.37
CA VAL A 352 -10.35 -35.14 3.42
C VAL A 352 -9.11 -35.67 4.13
N SER A 353 -8.84 -36.98 3.93
CA SER A 353 -7.69 -37.68 4.52
C SER A 353 -7.01 -38.57 3.50
N PHE A 354 -5.69 -38.38 3.31
CA PHE A 354 -4.82 -39.20 2.45
C PHE A 354 -3.34 -38.94 2.75
N THR A 355 -2.49 -39.81 2.20
CA THR A 355 -1.04 -39.67 2.30
C THR A 355 -0.43 -39.69 0.90
N ILE A 356 0.53 -38.80 0.65
CA ILE A 356 1.43 -38.78 -0.50
C ILE A 356 2.78 -39.27 0.00
N PRO A 357 3.22 -40.48 -0.39
CA PRO A 357 4.52 -40.99 0.02
C PRO A 357 5.68 -40.16 -0.58
N GLU A 358 6.81 -40.17 0.11
CA GLU A 358 8.03 -39.54 -0.39
C GLU A 358 8.48 -40.15 -1.71
N LYS A 359 8.98 -39.29 -2.64
CA LYS A 359 9.48 -39.67 -3.96
C LYS A 359 8.48 -40.44 -4.82
N THR A 360 7.20 -40.15 -4.67
CA THR A 360 6.13 -40.70 -5.52
C THR A 360 5.42 -39.60 -6.29
N THR A 361 4.79 -39.99 -7.40
CA THR A 361 3.95 -39.10 -8.19
C THR A 361 2.47 -39.34 -7.85
N THR A 362 1.81 -38.31 -7.30
CA THR A 362 0.38 -38.33 -7.05
C THR A 362 -0.36 -37.41 -8.02
N ALA A 363 -1.29 -37.98 -8.80
CA ALA A 363 -2.16 -37.24 -9.71
C ALA A 363 -3.51 -36.92 -9.02
N ILE A 364 -3.95 -35.67 -9.09
CA ILE A 364 -5.28 -35.25 -8.63
C ILE A 364 -6.17 -35.04 -9.85
N VAL A 365 -7.28 -35.75 -9.93
CA VAL A 365 -8.25 -35.66 -11.02
C VAL A 365 -9.65 -35.40 -10.49
N GLY A 366 -10.53 -34.86 -11.31
CA GLY A 366 -11.91 -34.56 -10.95
C GLY A 366 -12.50 -33.44 -11.80
N PRO A 367 -13.80 -33.17 -11.69
CA PRO A 367 -14.46 -32.13 -12.44
C PRO A 367 -13.90 -30.73 -12.12
N SER A 368 -14.20 -29.76 -12.99
CA SER A 368 -13.82 -28.36 -12.75
C SER A 368 -14.53 -27.84 -11.48
N GLY A 369 -13.78 -27.14 -10.64
CA GLY A 369 -14.30 -26.62 -9.37
C GLY A 369 -14.39 -27.63 -8.23
N ALA A 370 -13.91 -28.88 -8.39
CA ALA A 370 -13.90 -29.90 -7.32
C ALA A 370 -12.93 -29.62 -6.16
N GLY A 371 -12.02 -28.64 -6.28
CA GLY A 371 -11.07 -28.27 -5.22
C GLY A 371 -9.63 -28.74 -5.44
N LYS A 372 -9.28 -29.20 -6.64
CA LYS A 372 -7.91 -29.71 -6.97
C LYS A 372 -6.81 -28.68 -6.72
N THR A 373 -6.94 -27.49 -7.30
CA THR A 373 -5.99 -26.37 -7.08
C THR A 373 -5.97 -25.93 -5.62
N THR A 374 -7.11 -26.00 -4.95
CA THR A 374 -7.22 -25.67 -3.51
C THR A 374 -6.35 -26.62 -2.68
N MET A 375 -6.35 -27.94 -2.96
CA MET A 375 -5.48 -28.88 -2.26
C MET A 375 -4.00 -28.51 -2.41
N CYS A 376 -3.55 -28.19 -3.63
CA CYS A 376 -2.18 -27.73 -3.89
C CYS A 376 -1.84 -26.44 -3.12
N ASN A 377 -2.75 -25.48 -3.11
CA ASN A 377 -2.59 -24.22 -2.41
C ASN A 377 -2.52 -24.40 -0.87
N LEU A 378 -3.23 -25.37 -0.32
CA LEU A 378 -3.19 -25.70 1.11
C LEU A 378 -1.88 -26.37 1.50
N ILE A 379 -1.29 -27.21 0.64
CA ILE A 379 0.06 -27.79 0.84
C ILE A 379 1.11 -26.67 0.90
N ALA A 380 1.01 -25.69 -0.01
CA ALA A 380 1.87 -24.50 -0.02
C ALA A 380 1.53 -23.48 1.07
N ARG A 381 0.53 -23.76 1.91
CA ARG A 381 0.05 -22.86 2.94
C ARG A 381 -0.27 -21.45 2.44
N PHE A 382 -0.90 -21.34 1.26
CA PHE A 382 -1.46 -20.06 0.80
C PHE A 382 -2.74 -19.69 1.56
N TRP A 383 -3.36 -20.67 2.22
CA TRP A 383 -4.44 -20.56 3.20
C TRP A 383 -4.21 -21.59 4.30
N ASP A 384 -4.65 -21.27 5.51
CA ASP A 384 -4.72 -22.25 6.59
C ASP A 384 -6.06 -23.02 6.53
N VAL A 385 -6.06 -24.29 6.94
CA VAL A 385 -7.24 -25.14 6.97
C VAL A 385 -8.23 -24.70 8.08
N ASN A 386 -9.53 -24.88 7.85
CA ASN A 386 -10.54 -24.57 8.86
C ASN A 386 -10.57 -25.61 10.00
N ALA A 387 -10.37 -26.89 9.67
CA ALA A 387 -10.22 -27.99 10.65
C ALA A 387 -9.30 -29.07 10.10
N GLY A 388 -8.80 -29.95 10.95
CA GLY A 388 -7.80 -30.94 10.61
C GLY A 388 -6.39 -30.35 10.52
N LYS A 389 -5.48 -31.08 9.87
CA LYS A 389 -4.08 -30.65 9.68
C LYS A 389 -3.49 -31.22 8.40
N ILE A 390 -2.48 -30.51 7.87
CA ILE A 390 -1.63 -30.96 6.79
C ILE A 390 -0.22 -31.04 7.36
N THR A 391 0.45 -32.17 7.18
CA THR A 391 1.83 -32.34 7.67
C THR A 391 2.79 -32.63 6.53
N ILE A 392 4.02 -32.14 6.63
CA ILE A 392 5.16 -32.48 5.76
C ILE A 392 6.25 -33.06 6.64
N GLY A 393 6.64 -34.32 6.36
CA GLY A 393 7.62 -35.04 7.18
C GLY A 393 7.20 -35.16 8.65
N GLY A 394 5.88 -35.26 8.92
CA GLY A 394 5.32 -35.38 10.24
C GLY A 394 5.09 -34.05 10.99
N THR A 395 5.52 -32.91 10.42
CA THR A 395 5.32 -31.58 11.04
C THR A 395 4.17 -30.85 10.37
N ASP A 396 3.28 -30.23 11.15
CA ASP A 396 2.16 -29.42 10.62
C ASP A 396 2.71 -28.23 9.83
N VAL A 397 2.13 -27.94 8.66
CA VAL A 397 2.55 -26.82 7.80
C VAL A 397 2.41 -25.47 8.53
N ARG A 398 1.55 -25.37 9.53
CA ARG A 398 1.35 -24.15 10.35
C ARG A 398 2.48 -23.89 11.34
N ASP A 399 3.27 -24.92 11.67
CA ASP A 399 4.39 -24.79 12.61
C ASP A 399 5.68 -24.31 11.92
N PHE A 400 5.74 -24.35 10.59
CA PHE A 400 6.88 -23.83 9.82
C PHE A 400 6.81 -22.30 9.70
N LYS A 401 7.98 -21.65 9.71
CA LYS A 401 8.10 -20.34 9.05
C LYS A 401 7.79 -20.50 7.57
N LEU A 402 7.08 -19.54 7.00
CA LEU A 402 6.66 -19.61 5.60
C LEU A 402 7.85 -19.73 4.65
N ASP A 403 8.93 -18.97 4.90
CA ASP A 403 10.15 -19.07 4.10
C ASP A 403 10.81 -20.46 4.19
N SER A 404 10.79 -21.11 5.36
CA SER A 404 11.31 -22.48 5.53
C SER A 404 10.44 -23.52 4.86
N LEU A 405 9.12 -23.36 4.91
CA LEU A 405 8.19 -24.23 4.17
C LEU A 405 8.41 -24.08 2.66
N MET A 406 8.47 -22.84 2.16
CA MET A 406 8.64 -22.56 0.75
C MET A 406 9.98 -23.05 0.18
N LYS A 407 11.05 -23.15 0.97
CA LYS A 407 12.31 -23.78 0.52
C LYS A 407 12.13 -25.24 0.08
N ASN A 408 11.16 -25.94 0.65
CA ASN A 408 10.90 -27.35 0.39
C ASN A 408 9.88 -27.59 -0.73
N ILE A 409 9.24 -26.55 -1.27
CA ILE A 409 8.18 -26.69 -2.28
C ILE A 409 8.52 -25.84 -3.49
N SER A 410 8.51 -26.43 -4.69
CA SER A 410 8.48 -25.71 -5.98
C SER A 410 7.11 -25.85 -6.60
N MET A 411 6.59 -24.76 -7.15
CA MET A 411 5.26 -24.71 -7.75
C MET A 411 5.31 -24.18 -9.17
N VAL A 412 4.74 -24.94 -10.12
CA VAL A 412 4.54 -24.52 -11.51
C VAL A 412 3.04 -24.26 -11.68
N PHE A 413 2.68 -22.99 -11.83
CA PHE A 413 1.28 -22.56 -11.93
C PHE A 413 0.70 -22.80 -13.34
N GLN A 414 -0.61 -22.95 -13.42
CA GLN A 414 -1.36 -23.00 -14.66
C GLN A 414 -1.16 -21.71 -15.50
N SER A 415 -1.28 -20.57 -14.87
CA SER A 415 -1.04 -19.26 -15.48
C SER A 415 0.32 -18.72 -15.03
N VAL A 416 1.30 -18.78 -15.93
CA VAL A 416 2.67 -18.33 -15.63
C VAL A 416 2.73 -16.82 -15.65
N TYR A 417 3.20 -16.24 -14.56
CA TYR A 417 3.54 -14.82 -14.48
C TYR A 417 5.05 -14.60 -14.59
N LEU A 418 5.45 -13.74 -15.53
CA LEU A 418 6.83 -13.28 -15.69
C LEU A 418 6.90 -11.79 -15.34
N PHE A 419 7.90 -11.43 -14.55
CA PHE A 419 8.12 -10.06 -14.15
C PHE A 419 8.77 -9.26 -15.28
N ALA A 420 8.54 -7.95 -15.32
CA ALA A 420 9.19 -7.02 -16.25
C ALA A 420 10.68 -6.86 -15.88
N ASP A 421 11.49 -7.85 -16.28
CA ASP A 421 12.92 -7.99 -15.98
C ASP A 421 13.57 -8.87 -17.05
N THR A 422 14.87 -9.10 -16.98
CA THR A 422 15.58 -10.01 -17.89
C THR A 422 15.08 -11.45 -17.75
N ILE A 423 15.28 -12.26 -18.76
CA ILE A 423 14.98 -13.72 -18.70
C ILE A 423 15.84 -14.37 -17.61
N GLU A 424 17.11 -13.99 -17.49
CA GLU A 424 18.00 -14.49 -16.45
C GLU A 424 17.44 -14.24 -15.05
N ASN A 425 17.05 -13.00 -14.76
CA ASN A 425 16.47 -12.64 -13.46
C ASN A 425 15.14 -13.37 -13.22
N ASN A 426 14.32 -13.53 -14.26
CA ASN A 426 13.10 -14.31 -14.16
C ASN A 426 13.36 -15.78 -13.80
N ILE A 427 14.43 -16.41 -14.25
CA ILE A 427 14.82 -17.77 -13.86
C ILE A 427 15.43 -17.76 -12.44
N LYS A 428 16.23 -16.76 -12.10
CA LYS A 428 16.86 -16.58 -10.77
C LYS A 428 15.86 -16.41 -9.62
N PHE A 429 14.58 -16.16 -9.87
CA PHE A 429 13.56 -16.24 -8.81
C PHE A 429 13.52 -17.61 -8.11
N GLY A 430 13.97 -18.69 -8.76
CA GLY A 430 14.15 -20.00 -8.12
C GLY A 430 15.28 -20.02 -7.07
N CYS A 431 16.39 -19.34 -7.37
CA CYS A 431 17.56 -19.20 -6.50
C CYS A 431 18.27 -17.87 -6.84
N PRO A 432 18.05 -16.79 -6.05
CA PRO A 432 18.58 -15.45 -6.34
C PRO A 432 20.10 -15.37 -6.43
N ASP A 433 20.81 -16.22 -5.69
CA ASP A 433 22.27 -16.23 -5.64
C ASP A 433 22.91 -17.15 -6.72
N ALA A 434 22.12 -17.70 -7.63
CA ALA A 434 22.60 -18.60 -8.67
C ALA A 434 23.53 -17.88 -9.67
N THR A 435 24.59 -18.57 -10.11
CA THR A 435 25.47 -18.06 -11.16
C THR A 435 24.80 -18.15 -12.54
N HIS A 436 25.35 -17.44 -13.53
CA HIS A 436 24.86 -17.51 -14.91
C HIS A 436 24.92 -18.95 -15.45
N GLU A 437 25.98 -19.69 -15.16
CA GLU A 437 26.16 -21.06 -15.59
C GLU A 437 25.06 -22.00 -15.04
N GLN A 438 24.67 -21.80 -13.77
CA GLN A 438 23.58 -22.56 -13.14
C GLN A 438 22.23 -22.24 -13.79
N VAL A 439 22.00 -20.97 -14.14
CA VAL A 439 20.80 -20.54 -14.87
C VAL A 439 20.75 -21.20 -16.26
N VAL A 440 21.85 -21.18 -16.98
CA VAL A 440 21.96 -21.81 -18.31
C VAL A 440 21.75 -23.34 -18.22
N GLU A 441 22.29 -23.99 -17.20
CA GLU A 441 22.08 -25.42 -16.97
C GLU A 441 20.59 -25.74 -16.70
N ALA A 442 19.95 -24.96 -15.82
CA ALA A 442 18.52 -25.11 -15.56
C ALA A 442 17.68 -24.87 -16.83
N ALA A 443 18.04 -23.87 -17.63
CA ALA A 443 17.37 -23.54 -18.87
C ALA A 443 17.52 -24.67 -19.92
N LYS A 444 18.69 -25.33 -20.00
CA LYS A 444 18.90 -26.51 -20.87
C LYS A 444 18.01 -27.67 -20.43
N LYS A 445 17.96 -27.98 -19.14
CA LYS A 445 17.09 -29.02 -18.58
C LYS A 445 15.61 -28.73 -18.84
N ALA A 446 15.22 -27.44 -18.78
CA ALA A 446 13.87 -26.99 -19.07
C ALA A 446 13.57 -26.84 -20.58
N CYS A 447 14.45 -27.21 -21.48
CA CYS A 447 14.33 -27.06 -22.94
C CYS A 447 14.01 -25.62 -23.38
N CYS A 448 14.53 -24.59 -22.64
CA CYS A 448 14.32 -23.19 -22.98
C CYS A 448 15.60 -22.48 -23.44
N HIS A 449 16.78 -23.09 -23.33
CA HIS A 449 18.05 -22.50 -23.70
C HIS A 449 18.11 -22.05 -25.16
N ASP A 450 17.64 -22.90 -26.08
CA ASP A 450 17.79 -22.70 -27.53
C ASP A 450 16.98 -21.47 -27.98
N PHE A 451 15.71 -21.34 -27.55
CA PHE A 451 14.93 -20.16 -27.91
C PHE A 451 15.44 -18.90 -27.24
N ILE A 452 15.94 -18.99 -25.99
CA ILE A 452 16.53 -17.82 -25.28
C ILE A 452 17.78 -17.35 -26.02
N SER A 453 18.64 -18.26 -26.41
CA SER A 453 19.90 -17.96 -27.15
C SER A 453 19.66 -17.43 -28.57
N ALA A 454 18.50 -17.69 -29.15
CA ALA A 454 18.10 -17.14 -30.44
C ALA A 454 17.57 -15.70 -30.37
N LEU A 455 17.28 -15.19 -29.18
CA LEU A 455 16.88 -13.81 -28.99
C LEU A 455 18.09 -12.87 -29.15
N PRO A 456 17.89 -11.61 -29.61
CA PRO A 456 18.99 -10.68 -29.86
C PRO A 456 19.90 -10.45 -28.65
N ASP A 457 19.32 -10.35 -27.44
CA ASP A 457 20.05 -10.12 -26.19
C ASP A 457 20.15 -11.38 -25.32
N GLY A 458 19.76 -12.57 -25.85
CA GLY A 458 19.83 -13.84 -25.13
C GLY A 458 19.16 -13.78 -23.74
N TYR A 459 19.88 -14.16 -22.70
CA TYR A 459 19.40 -14.13 -21.31
C TYR A 459 19.17 -12.74 -20.73
N ASP A 460 19.81 -11.70 -21.30
CA ASP A 460 19.63 -10.30 -20.92
C ASP A 460 18.38 -9.66 -21.56
N THR A 461 17.67 -10.42 -22.42
CA THR A 461 16.42 -9.95 -23.03
C THR A 461 15.42 -9.56 -21.94
N VAL A 462 15.00 -8.30 -21.93
CA VAL A 462 13.98 -7.78 -21.00
C VAL A 462 12.59 -8.16 -21.50
N ILE A 463 11.85 -8.85 -20.65
CA ILE A 463 10.46 -9.27 -20.92
C ILE A 463 9.51 -8.22 -20.38
N GLY A 464 8.50 -7.83 -21.14
CA GLY A 464 7.43 -6.96 -20.66
C GLY A 464 6.57 -7.63 -19.58
N GLU A 465 5.75 -6.83 -18.89
CA GLU A 465 4.85 -7.30 -17.83
C GLU A 465 4.00 -8.49 -18.29
N GLY A 466 3.95 -9.54 -17.46
CA GLY A 466 3.24 -10.78 -17.77
C GLY A 466 3.83 -11.58 -18.92
N GLY A 467 5.03 -11.23 -19.43
CA GLY A 467 5.69 -11.94 -20.53
C GLY A 467 5.04 -11.72 -21.89
N GLY A 468 4.48 -10.54 -22.16
CA GLY A 468 3.66 -10.23 -23.34
C GLY A 468 4.29 -10.58 -24.69
N THR A 469 5.61 -10.72 -24.77
CA THR A 469 6.37 -11.03 -25.99
C THR A 469 6.64 -12.53 -26.20
N LEU A 470 6.35 -13.38 -25.21
CA LEU A 470 6.62 -14.82 -25.26
C LEU A 470 5.34 -15.63 -25.47
N SER A 471 5.45 -16.75 -26.17
CA SER A 471 4.38 -17.73 -26.32
C SER A 471 4.06 -18.42 -24.98
N GLY A 472 2.88 -19.03 -24.86
CA GLY A 472 2.49 -19.76 -23.67
C GLY A 472 3.45 -20.88 -23.27
N GLY A 473 3.97 -21.63 -24.28
CA GLY A 473 4.95 -22.69 -24.07
C GLY A 473 6.31 -22.19 -23.59
N GLU A 474 6.80 -21.07 -24.12
CA GLU A 474 8.06 -20.45 -23.68
C GLU A 474 7.96 -19.96 -22.22
N LYS A 475 6.86 -19.29 -21.86
CA LYS A 475 6.60 -18.90 -20.47
C LYS A 475 6.60 -20.09 -19.53
N GLN A 476 5.94 -21.18 -19.95
CA GLN A 476 5.86 -22.39 -19.14
C GLN A 476 7.24 -23.02 -18.92
N ARG A 477 8.08 -23.10 -19.96
CA ARG A 477 9.46 -23.63 -19.86
C ARG A 477 10.35 -22.75 -18.96
N ILE A 478 10.19 -21.42 -18.99
CA ILE A 478 10.87 -20.52 -18.03
C ILE A 478 10.40 -20.79 -16.60
N SER A 479 9.11 -21.03 -16.38
CA SER A 479 8.59 -21.39 -15.06
C SER A 479 9.15 -22.73 -14.55
N ILE A 480 9.31 -23.71 -15.45
CA ILE A 480 9.96 -24.98 -15.12
C ILE A 480 11.45 -24.78 -14.83
N ALA A 481 12.15 -23.92 -15.58
CA ALA A 481 13.55 -23.57 -15.28
C ALA A 481 13.71 -22.95 -13.89
N ARG A 482 12.78 -22.09 -13.46
CA ARG A 482 12.72 -21.59 -12.07
C ARG A 482 12.63 -22.73 -11.06
N ALA A 483 11.75 -23.70 -11.32
CA ALA A 483 11.53 -24.81 -10.41
C ALA A 483 12.73 -25.76 -10.37
N ILE A 484 13.39 -26.01 -11.51
CA ILE A 484 14.63 -26.81 -11.60
C ILE A 484 15.77 -26.12 -10.84
N LEU A 485 15.95 -24.80 -11.04
CA LEU A 485 17.00 -24.02 -10.37
C LEU A 485 16.82 -24.00 -8.85
N LYS A 486 15.57 -24.00 -8.37
CA LYS A 486 15.24 -24.06 -6.95
C LYS A 486 15.54 -25.41 -6.31
N ASP A 487 15.44 -26.48 -7.06
CA ASP A 487 15.73 -27.87 -6.68
C ASP A 487 15.02 -28.37 -5.40
N ALA A 488 13.78 -27.93 -5.16
CA ALA A 488 13.00 -28.33 -3.99
C ALA A 488 12.62 -29.82 -4.01
N PRO A 489 12.50 -30.51 -2.84
CA PRO A 489 12.13 -31.92 -2.77
C PRO A 489 10.66 -32.21 -3.12
N ILE A 490 9.78 -31.23 -3.01
CA ILE A 490 8.34 -31.33 -3.32
C ILE A 490 8.04 -30.45 -4.53
N ILE A 491 7.44 -31.03 -5.57
CA ILE A 491 7.04 -30.33 -6.80
C ILE A 491 5.53 -30.37 -6.94
N ILE A 492 4.92 -29.21 -7.09
CA ILE A 492 3.49 -29.06 -7.36
C ILE A 492 3.32 -28.54 -8.79
N LEU A 493 2.61 -29.30 -9.63
CA LEU A 493 2.32 -28.96 -11.02
C LEU A 493 0.82 -28.72 -11.18
N ASP A 494 0.41 -27.46 -11.38
CA ASP A 494 -0.99 -27.12 -11.63
C ASP A 494 -1.19 -26.92 -13.14
N GLU A 495 -1.82 -27.92 -13.80
CA GLU A 495 -2.15 -27.93 -15.24
C GLU A 495 -1.03 -27.46 -16.19
N ALA A 496 0.21 -27.78 -15.86
CA ALA A 496 1.41 -27.26 -16.53
C ALA A 496 1.45 -27.47 -18.07
N THR A 497 0.52 -28.22 -18.65
CA THR A 497 0.49 -28.56 -20.06
C THR A 497 -0.76 -28.10 -20.83
N SER A 498 -1.69 -27.38 -20.19
CA SER A 498 -3.01 -27.09 -20.77
C SER A 498 -3.00 -26.03 -21.89
N SER A 499 -1.99 -25.16 -21.93
CA SER A 499 -1.94 -23.97 -22.80
C SER A 499 -0.86 -24.03 -23.88
N VAL A 500 -0.33 -25.24 -24.22
CA VAL A 500 0.82 -25.40 -25.10
C VAL A 500 0.41 -26.05 -26.42
N ASP A 501 0.91 -25.49 -27.52
CA ASP A 501 0.73 -26.02 -28.85
C ASP A 501 1.32 -27.43 -28.98
N PRO A 502 0.72 -28.32 -29.79
CA PRO A 502 1.19 -29.70 -29.97
C PRO A 502 2.67 -29.83 -30.38
N GLU A 503 3.20 -28.86 -31.11
CA GLU A 503 4.60 -28.82 -31.56
C GLU A 503 5.61 -28.68 -30.41
N ASN A 504 5.20 -28.01 -29.33
CA ASN A 504 6.02 -27.77 -28.13
C ASN A 504 5.77 -28.81 -27.01
N GLU A 505 4.88 -29.78 -27.23
CA GLU A 505 4.48 -30.75 -26.19
C GLU A 505 5.64 -31.67 -25.78
N ASP A 506 6.45 -32.12 -26.72
CA ASP A 506 7.58 -33.05 -26.46
C ASP A 506 8.71 -32.34 -25.67
N GLU A 507 8.97 -31.06 -25.95
CA GLU A 507 9.96 -30.28 -25.19
C GLU A 507 9.48 -30.03 -23.76
N LEU A 508 8.21 -29.69 -23.60
CA LEU A 508 7.62 -29.49 -22.30
C LEU A 508 7.58 -30.76 -21.47
N GLN A 509 7.30 -31.92 -22.11
CA GLN A 509 7.30 -33.21 -21.44
C GLN A 509 8.72 -33.57 -20.94
N ARG A 510 9.75 -33.37 -21.75
CA ARG A 510 11.15 -33.56 -21.35
C ARG A 510 11.56 -32.64 -20.19
N ALA A 511 11.11 -31.38 -20.21
CA ALA A 511 11.36 -30.44 -19.14
C ALA A 511 10.71 -30.89 -17.82
N ILE A 512 9.47 -31.39 -17.88
CA ILE A 512 8.76 -31.94 -16.71
C ILE A 512 9.47 -33.20 -16.19
N GLU A 513 9.89 -34.12 -17.07
CA GLU A 513 10.64 -35.31 -16.66
C GLU A 513 11.96 -34.96 -15.98
N ALA A 514 12.70 -33.96 -16.48
CA ALA A 514 13.90 -33.45 -15.84
C ALA A 514 13.63 -32.82 -14.45
N LEU A 515 12.51 -32.13 -14.30
CA LEU A 515 12.11 -31.50 -13.02
C LEU A 515 11.72 -32.54 -11.96
N THR A 516 11.10 -33.65 -12.40
CA THR A 516 10.40 -34.59 -11.51
C THR A 516 11.28 -35.75 -11.02
N HIS A 517 12.50 -35.88 -11.53
CA HIS A 517 13.40 -36.95 -11.15
C HIS A 517 13.74 -36.93 -9.66
N ASP A 518 13.49 -38.03 -8.95
CA ASP A 518 13.78 -38.22 -7.51
C ASP A 518 13.04 -37.24 -6.56
N LYS A 519 11.89 -36.71 -6.96
CA LYS A 519 11.08 -35.76 -6.20
C LYS A 519 9.73 -36.33 -5.78
N THR A 520 9.11 -35.72 -4.76
CA THR A 520 7.70 -35.97 -4.43
C THR A 520 6.84 -35.04 -5.29
N ILE A 521 5.96 -35.61 -6.12
CA ILE A 521 5.23 -34.86 -7.14
C ILE A 521 3.75 -34.88 -6.85
N ILE A 522 3.15 -33.71 -6.85
CA ILE A 522 1.70 -33.51 -6.86
C ILE A 522 1.35 -32.84 -8.18
N MET A 523 0.49 -33.48 -8.97
CA MET A 523 0.06 -32.89 -10.22
C MET A 523 -1.44 -32.84 -10.37
N ILE A 524 -1.96 -31.70 -10.80
CA ILE A 524 -3.33 -31.60 -11.28
C ILE A 524 -3.30 -31.95 -12.77
N ALA A 525 -3.85 -33.11 -13.11
CA ALA A 525 -3.70 -33.65 -14.44
C ALA A 525 -4.99 -33.53 -15.24
N HIS A 526 -4.85 -32.90 -16.42
CA HIS A 526 -5.88 -32.85 -17.45
C HIS A 526 -5.52 -33.72 -18.67
N ARG A 527 -4.33 -34.34 -18.73
CA ARG A 527 -3.88 -35.20 -19.83
C ARG A 527 -3.74 -36.67 -19.39
N LEU A 528 -4.31 -37.59 -20.16
CA LEU A 528 -4.35 -39.01 -19.85
C LEU A 528 -2.96 -39.63 -19.73
N LYS A 529 -1.99 -39.20 -20.58
CA LYS A 529 -0.61 -39.73 -20.58
C LYS A 529 0.06 -39.52 -19.22
N THR A 530 -0.14 -38.33 -18.63
CA THR A 530 0.49 -37.93 -17.35
C THR A 530 -0.14 -38.67 -16.16
N VAL A 531 -1.47 -38.91 -16.21
CA VAL A 531 -2.19 -39.62 -15.14
C VAL A 531 -1.85 -41.13 -15.12
N ARG A 532 -1.62 -41.73 -16.29
CA ARG A 532 -1.38 -43.20 -16.40
C ARG A 532 -0.12 -43.66 -15.69
N ASN A 533 0.88 -42.79 -15.62
CA ASN A 533 2.20 -43.11 -15.05
C ASN A 533 2.30 -42.68 -13.55
N ALA A 534 1.25 -42.14 -12.96
CA ALA A 534 1.26 -41.79 -11.57
C ALA A 534 1.19 -43.02 -10.64
N ASP A 535 1.99 -43.01 -9.58
CA ASP A 535 2.01 -44.04 -8.55
C ASP A 535 0.69 -44.09 -7.78
N GLN A 536 0.04 -42.92 -7.64
CA GLN A 536 -1.25 -42.77 -6.98
C GLN A 536 -2.13 -41.78 -7.74
N ILE A 537 -3.40 -42.07 -7.86
CA ILE A 537 -4.42 -41.19 -8.41
C ILE A 537 -5.46 -40.94 -7.33
N LEU A 538 -5.75 -39.67 -7.07
CA LEU A 538 -6.82 -39.19 -6.17
C LEU A 538 -7.93 -38.60 -7.03
N VAL A 539 -9.14 -39.15 -6.92
CA VAL A 539 -10.31 -38.63 -7.64
C VAL A 539 -11.13 -37.78 -6.66
N LEU A 540 -11.20 -36.50 -6.92
CA LEU A 540 -11.89 -35.53 -6.10
C LEU A 540 -13.23 -35.16 -6.72
N ASP A 541 -14.31 -35.33 -5.97
CA ASP A 541 -15.66 -34.91 -6.34
C ASP A 541 -16.48 -34.51 -5.12
N ASN A 542 -17.32 -33.48 -5.26
CA ASN A 542 -18.21 -32.99 -4.20
C ASN A 542 -17.50 -32.85 -2.84
N ALA A 543 -16.33 -32.22 -2.84
CA ALA A 543 -15.50 -31.97 -1.64
C ALA A 543 -14.86 -33.21 -0.97
N HIS A 544 -14.99 -34.42 -1.54
CA HIS A 544 -14.45 -35.66 -0.99
C HIS A 544 -13.56 -36.38 -2.00
N ILE A 545 -12.62 -37.21 -1.49
CA ILE A 545 -11.92 -38.20 -2.34
C ILE A 545 -12.82 -39.39 -2.51
N VAL A 546 -13.38 -39.55 -3.74
CA VAL A 546 -14.36 -40.61 -4.04
C VAL A 546 -13.69 -41.90 -4.54
N GLN A 547 -12.51 -41.82 -5.14
CA GLN A 547 -11.71 -42.97 -5.56
C GLN A 547 -10.22 -42.71 -5.34
N ARG A 548 -9.46 -43.78 -5.02
CA ARG A 548 -8.00 -43.74 -4.85
C ARG A 548 -7.39 -45.06 -5.33
N GLY A 549 -6.28 -44.97 -6.07
CA GLY A 549 -5.57 -46.15 -6.56
C GLY A 549 -4.62 -45.81 -7.71
N THR A 550 -4.10 -46.84 -8.39
CA THR A 550 -3.34 -46.72 -9.63
C THR A 550 -4.25 -46.64 -10.83
N HIS A 551 -3.72 -46.28 -12.02
CA HIS A 551 -4.48 -46.30 -13.26
C HIS A 551 -5.08 -47.70 -13.55
N ALA A 552 -4.27 -48.76 -13.36
CA ALA A 552 -4.69 -50.14 -13.61
C ALA A 552 -5.85 -50.60 -12.71
N GLU A 553 -5.87 -50.15 -11.49
CA GLU A 553 -6.94 -50.46 -10.52
C GLU A 553 -8.21 -49.68 -10.81
N LEU A 554 -8.07 -48.36 -11.03
CA LEU A 554 -9.21 -47.45 -11.18
C LEU A 554 -9.96 -47.60 -12.50
N ILE A 555 -9.27 -48.00 -13.58
CA ILE A 555 -9.92 -48.22 -14.88
C ILE A 555 -10.86 -49.46 -14.87
N GLN A 556 -10.62 -50.40 -13.95
CA GLN A 556 -11.45 -51.61 -13.79
C GLN A 556 -12.65 -51.36 -12.86
N GLN A 557 -12.64 -50.28 -12.09
CA GLN A 557 -13.70 -49.89 -11.20
C GLN A 557 -14.73 -49.01 -11.93
N LYS A 558 -16.02 -49.32 -11.77
CA LYS A 558 -17.08 -48.38 -12.22
C LYS A 558 -17.02 -47.14 -11.36
N GLY A 559 -16.87 -45.96 -11.99
CA GLY A 559 -16.83 -44.70 -11.27
C GLY A 559 -16.26 -43.56 -12.09
N LEU A 560 -16.15 -42.42 -11.49
CA LEU A 560 -15.82 -41.14 -12.13
C LEU A 560 -14.49 -41.19 -12.92
N TYR A 561 -13.51 -41.97 -12.45
CA TYR A 561 -12.24 -42.11 -13.14
C TYR A 561 -12.36 -42.83 -14.50
N ALA A 562 -13.08 -43.96 -14.52
CA ALA A 562 -13.31 -44.71 -15.74
C ALA A 562 -14.12 -43.90 -16.76
N ASP A 563 -15.16 -43.17 -16.28
CA ASP A 563 -15.96 -42.28 -17.11
C ASP A 563 -15.12 -41.14 -17.69
N PHE A 564 -14.23 -40.55 -16.89
CA PHE A 564 -13.30 -39.51 -17.32
C PHE A 564 -12.31 -40.00 -18.39
N VAL A 565 -11.80 -41.24 -18.26
CA VAL A 565 -10.89 -41.84 -19.22
C VAL A 565 -11.62 -42.16 -20.53
N SER A 566 -12.83 -42.76 -20.47
CA SER A 566 -13.62 -43.12 -21.67
C SER A 566 -14.05 -41.88 -22.45
N ALA A 567 -14.56 -40.86 -21.80
CA ALA A 567 -14.97 -39.61 -22.45
C ALA A 567 -13.79 -38.93 -23.20
N ARG A 568 -12.57 -39.05 -22.65
CA ARG A 568 -11.38 -38.49 -23.31
C ARG A 568 -10.87 -39.37 -24.46
N GLN A 569 -10.98 -40.67 -24.35
CA GLN A 569 -10.62 -41.57 -25.47
C GLN A 569 -11.57 -41.36 -26.66
N GLU A 570 -12.86 -41.19 -26.40
CA GLU A 570 -13.85 -40.84 -27.42
C GLU A 570 -13.54 -39.49 -28.09
N ALA A 571 -13.17 -38.47 -27.31
CA ALA A 571 -12.81 -37.15 -27.82
C ALA A 571 -11.53 -37.19 -28.70
N ILE A 572 -10.54 -38.05 -28.39
CA ILE A 572 -9.35 -38.26 -29.21
C ILE A 572 -9.68 -39.05 -30.48
N GLY A 573 -10.53 -40.07 -30.39
CA GLY A 573 -11.01 -40.84 -31.53
C GLY A 573 -11.81 -40.00 -32.54
N TRP A 574 -12.56 -39.03 -32.07
CA TRP A 574 -13.30 -38.08 -32.93
C TRP A 574 -12.37 -37.14 -33.73
N LYS A 575 -11.25 -36.71 -33.16
CA LYS A 575 -10.25 -35.88 -33.87
C LYS A 575 -9.46 -36.65 -34.94
N LEU A 576 -9.37 -37.96 -34.83
CA LEU A 576 -8.69 -38.81 -35.81
C LEU A 576 -9.64 -39.26 -36.95
N ALA A 577 -10.95 -39.04 -36.83
CA ALA A 577 -11.94 -39.43 -37.83
C ALA A 577 -12.39 -38.23 -38.72
N GLN A 578 -11.88 -37.04 -38.52
CA GLN A 578 -11.96 -35.89 -39.40
C GLN A 578 -10.64 -35.68 -40.15
#